data_27cd0ae35fcbe6e32a67c75fea41bdfb
#
_entry.id   27cd0ae35fcbe6e32a67c75fea41bdfb
#
_cell.length_a   1.000
_cell.length_b   1.000
_cell.length_c   1.000
_cell.angle_alpha   90.00
_cell.angle_beta   90.00
_cell.angle_gamma   90.00
#
_symmetry.space_group_name_H-M   'P 1'
#
loop_
_entity.id
_entity.type
_entity.pdbx_description
1 polymer ?
#
loop_
_entity_poly.entity_id
_entity_poly.type
_entity_poly.pdbx_seq_one_letter_code
_entity_poly.pdbx_strand_id
1 'polypeptide(L)'
;MSPDPQRAEGGLRLPAPALSHDEAVAAARAITPRLAAYAAEADRLRTLPAEAVRLLDEARLFDVLTPRVWGGGGLGFATALLTTEELSRGCASVGWLRAVMGGNTWAVAQFPVEARQEVFSAASSRVALQLKLAGPPARRVPGGYLLRGMWGRFCSGIDHAEWIVAGVSAPPAPGAGPEPHVVLLPQERTVGIDDWHTSGLRGTGSRSFTVPELLVPEHRVLPLSALDPVNPSPHGRPRTVPYRMAFAAVGTVALAGVLLGAARAALDGYAGSLGSGGGTGRLDVSALTATVDTARALLLADLETLAVSSAPGGTPEERARMRRDIAYAGTRCREVVNAVYEASGSAVIYDDAPVQRIWRDANAAAQHPAFDLRRWGATPS
;
A
#
# COMPACT_ATOMS: atom_id res chain seq x y z
N MET A 1 39.06 -31.95 18.66
CA MET A 1 38.34 -30.67 18.81
C MET A 1 36.87 -30.92 18.45
N SER A 2 36.05 -31.12 19.48
CA SER A 2 34.61 -31.33 19.30
C SER A 2 33.91 -30.01 18.93
N PRO A 3 32.92 -30.01 18.06
CA PRO A 3 32.18 -28.78 17.73
C PRO A 3 31.27 -28.40 18.90
N ASP A 4 31.26 -27.08 19.17
CA ASP A 4 30.47 -26.39 20.17
C ASP A 4 28.96 -26.58 19.91
N PRO A 5 28.15 -27.10 20.86
CA PRO A 5 26.71 -27.33 20.66
C PRO A 5 25.82 -26.09 20.80
N GLN A 6 26.36 -24.85 20.87
CA GLN A 6 25.57 -23.64 21.11
C GLN A 6 25.21 -22.81 19.87
N ARG A 7 25.21 -23.37 18.66
CA ARG A 7 24.82 -22.69 17.42
C ARG A 7 23.57 -23.24 16.75
N ALA A 8 22.54 -23.61 17.48
CA ALA A 8 21.25 -24.04 16.93
C ALA A 8 20.09 -23.67 17.86
N GLU A 9 20.01 -22.43 18.29
CA GLU A 9 18.77 -21.86 18.82
C GLU A 9 18.37 -20.64 17.95
N GLY A 10 17.83 -20.94 16.78
CA GLY A 10 16.92 -20.03 16.08
C GLY A 10 15.67 -19.90 16.94
N GLY A 11 15.72 -19.04 17.96
CA GLY A 11 14.60 -18.79 18.84
C GLY A 11 13.40 -18.35 18.03
N LEU A 12 12.35 -19.20 18.00
CA LEU A 12 11.01 -18.76 17.62
C LEU A 12 10.69 -17.57 18.51
N ARG A 13 10.68 -16.39 17.90
CA ARG A 13 10.24 -15.18 18.58
C ARG A 13 8.83 -15.46 19.07
N LEU A 14 8.60 -15.46 20.38
CA LEU A 14 7.23 -15.53 20.91
C LEU A 14 6.42 -14.43 20.20
N PRO A 15 5.26 -14.75 19.61
CA PRO A 15 4.49 -13.75 18.91
C PRO A 15 4.18 -12.61 19.87
N ALA A 16 4.57 -11.38 19.52
CA ALA A 16 4.15 -10.21 20.25
C ALA A 16 2.62 -10.22 20.37
N PRO A 17 2.02 -9.64 21.44
CA PRO A 17 0.57 -9.58 21.58
C PRO A 17 -0.08 -9.14 20.28
N ALA A 18 -1.13 -9.85 19.85
CA ALA A 18 -1.77 -9.56 18.57
C ALA A 18 -2.38 -8.16 18.62
N LEU A 19 -1.99 -7.29 17.71
CA LEU A 19 -2.57 -5.95 17.56
C LEU A 19 -4.08 -6.09 17.23
N SER A 20 -4.95 -5.42 17.97
CA SER A 20 -6.38 -5.32 17.65
C SER A 20 -6.64 -4.20 16.63
N HIS A 21 -7.87 -4.17 16.10
CA HIS A 21 -8.32 -3.08 15.22
C HIS A 21 -8.18 -1.71 15.90
N ASP A 22 -8.73 -1.58 17.10
CA ASP A 22 -8.75 -0.31 17.84
C ASP A 22 -7.35 0.13 18.25
N GLU A 23 -6.49 -0.80 18.68
CA GLU A 23 -5.10 -0.51 19.00
C GLU A 23 -4.31 -0.04 17.78
N ALA A 24 -4.52 -0.63 16.59
CA ALA A 24 -3.87 -0.20 15.36
C ALA A 24 -4.28 1.23 14.96
N VAL A 25 -5.58 1.54 15.03
CA VAL A 25 -6.10 2.88 14.71
C VAL A 25 -5.62 3.91 15.75
N ALA A 26 -5.64 3.55 17.03
CA ALA A 26 -5.13 4.42 18.09
C ALA A 26 -3.63 4.68 17.96
N ALA A 27 -2.83 3.66 17.62
CA ALA A 27 -1.41 3.81 17.38
C ALA A 27 -1.12 4.73 16.18
N ALA A 28 -1.85 4.57 15.07
CA ALA A 28 -1.74 5.46 13.91
C ALA A 28 -2.03 6.91 14.30
N ARG A 29 -3.11 7.16 15.05
CA ARG A 29 -3.50 8.48 15.55
C ARG A 29 -2.42 9.08 16.46
N ALA A 30 -1.86 8.29 17.36
CA ALA A 30 -0.85 8.76 18.34
C ALA A 30 0.45 9.23 17.67
N ILE A 31 0.88 8.56 16.58
CA ILE A 31 2.15 8.94 15.91
C ILE A 31 1.96 9.99 14.80
N THR A 32 0.73 10.24 14.33
CA THR A 32 0.44 11.17 13.23
C THR A 32 1.02 12.59 13.45
N PRO A 33 0.93 13.23 14.63
CA PRO A 33 1.52 14.55 14.85
C PRO A 33 3.05 14.54 14.67
N ARG A 34 3.73 13.48 15.11
CA ARG A 34 5.19 13.33 14.91
C ARG A 34 5.54 13.15 13.44
N LEU A 35 4.74 12.37 12.70
CA LEU A 35 4.94 12.15 11.27
C LEU A 35 4.64 13.41 10.44
N ALA A 36 3.71 14.27 10.88
CA ALA A 36 3.44 15.55 10.23
C ALA A 36 4.67 16.47 10.24
N ALA A 37 5.50 16.41 11.30
CA ALA A 37 6.74 17.18 11.38
C ALA A 37 7.77 16.79 10.30
N TYR A 38 7.71 15.57 9.80
CA TYR A 38 8.60 15.08 8.71
C TYR A 38 8.05 15.34 7.30
N ALA A 39 6.83 15.85 7.14
CA ALA A 39 6.18 15.92 5.83
C ALA A 39 6.95 16.83 4.84
N ALA A 40 7.43 17.99 5.28
CA ALA A 40 8.24 18.89 4.44
C ALA A 40 9.61 18.30 4.11
N GLU A 41 10.24 17.61 5.06
CA GLU A 41 11.52 16.94 4.84
C GLU A 41 11.37 15.78 3.85
N ALA A 42 10.35 14.95 3.99
CA ALA A 42 10.03 13.86 3.07
C ALA A 42 9.80 14.37 1.63
N ASP A 43 9.08 15.48 1.47
CA ASP A 43 8.85 16.13 0.17
C ASP A 43 10.19 16.56 -0.46
N ARG A 44 11.08 17.20 0.30
CA ARG A 44 12.39 17.66 -0.16
C ARG A 44 13.34 16.51 -0.48
N LEU A 45 13.40 15.48 0.36
CA LEU A 45 14.26 14.30 0.18
C LEU A 45 13.78 13.37 -0.94
N ARG A 46 12.53 13.44 -1.32
CA ARG A 46 11.87 12.50 -2.26
C ARG A 46 11.89 11.05 -1.76
N THR A 47 11.91 10.89 -0.44
CA THR A 47 11.83 9.62 0.29
C THR A 47 11.47 9.93 1.74
N LEU A 48 10.99 8.95 2.52
CA LEU A 48 10.76 9.19 3.94
C LEU A 48 12.10 9.27 4.70
N PRO A 49 12.23 10.17 5.69
CA PRO A 49 13.30 10.08 6.68
C PRO A 49 13.24 8.72 7.41
N ALA A 50 14.42 8.18 7.75
CA ALA A 50 14.52 6.89 8.44
C ALA A 50 13.72 6.85 9.75
N GLU A 51 13.66 7.98 10.45
CA GLU A 51 12.89 8.13 11.70
C GLU A 51 11.39 7.97 11.49
N ALA A 52 10.84 8.48 10.37
CA ALA A 52 9.43 8.28 10.05
C ALA A 52 9.11 6.80 9.76
N VAL A 53 10.01 6.08 9.10
CA VAL A 53 9.88 4.63 8.87
C VAL A 53 9.96 3.88 10.20
N ARG A 54 10.90 4.23 11.07
CA ARG A 54 11.05 3.63 12.40
C ARG A 54 9.80 3.78 13.26
N LEU A 55 9.16 4.94 13.22
CA LEU A 55 7.88 5.17 13.92
C LEU A 55 6.78 4.25 13.45
N LEU A 56 6.69 3.97 12.14
CA LEU A 56 5.72 3.04 11.58
C LEU A 56 6.01 1.58 11.98
N ASP A 57 7.30 1.19 12.00
CA ASP A 57 7.74 -0.15 12.44
C ASP A 57 7.44 -0.36 13.93
N GLU A 58 7.80 0.58 14.80
CA GLU A 58 7.55 0.51 16.24
C GLU A 58 6.05 0.43 16.56
N ALA A 59 5.23 1.16 15.80
CA ALA A 59 3.77 1.10 15.88
C ALA A 59 3.19 -0.13 15.17
N ARG A 60 4.00 -0.98 14.56
CA ARG A 60 3.61 -2.21 13.84
C ARG A 60 2.58 -1.99 12.72
N LEU A 61 2.59 -0.80 12.11
CA LEU A 61 1.58 -0.43 11.12
C LEU A 61 1.84 -1.02 9.73
N PHE A 62 3.04 -1.50 9.45
CA PHE A 62 3.30 -2.32 8.25
C PHE A 62 2.75 -3.74 8.39
N ASP A 63 2.58 -4.26 9.62
CA ASP A 63 2.19 -5.64 9.88
C ASP A 63 0.68 -5.87 10.03
N VAL A 64 -0.15 -4.86 9.75
CA VAL A 64 -1.61 -4.93 9.89
C VAL A 64 -2.22 -6.13 9.15
N LEU A 65 -1.77 -6.38 7.91
CA LEU A 65 -2.23 -7.50 7.07
C LEU A 65 -1.28 -8.71 7.10
N THR A 66 -0.18 -8.67 7.84
CA THR A 66 0.69 -9.84 8.02
C THR A 66 -0.04 -10.89 8.86
N PRO A 67 -0.02 -12.19 8.48
CA PRO A 67 -0.74 -13.22 9.24
C PRO A 67 -0.24 -13.34 10.68
N ARG A 68 -1.16 -13.60 11.62
CA ARG A 68 -0.85 -13.74 13.05
C ARG A 68 0.18 -14.82 13.34
N VAL A 69 0.15 -15.93 12.62
CA VAL A 69 1.11 -17.03 12.76
C VAL A 69 2.55 -16.61 12.44
N TRP A 70 2.73 -15.49 11.78
CA TRP A 70 4.00 -14.85 11.47
C TRP A 70 4.27 -13.60 12.30
N GLY A 71 3.55 -13.41 13.40
CA GLY A 71 3.74 -12.27 14.31
C GLY A 71 3.04 -10.98 13.89
N GLY A 72 2.27 -10.98 12.79
CA GLY A 72 1.51 -9.82 12.34
C GLY A 72 0.16 -9.62 13.04
N GLY A 73 -0.58 -8.58 12.65
CA GLY A 73 -1.90 -8.28 13.17
C GLY A 73 -2.98 -9.25 12.68
N GLY A 74 -2.84 -9.77 11.45
CA GLY A 74 -3.89 -10.57 10.80
C GLY A 74 -5.21 -9.83 10.71
N LEU A 75 -5.16 -8.48 10.64
CA LEU A 75 -6.33 -7.60 10.62
C LEU A 75 -6.86 -7.43 9.18
N GLY A 76 -8.04 -6.81 9.07
CA GLY A 76 -8.71 -6.65 7.79
C GLY A 76 -8.37 -5.36 7.04
N PHE A 77 -8.88 -5.26 5.81
CA PHE A 77 -8.72 -4.09 4.97
C PHE A 77 -9.39 -2.83 5.53
N ALA A 78 -10.42 -2.95 6.39
CA ALA A 78 -10.99 -1.83 7.12
C ALA A 78 -9.95 -1.18 8.04
N THR A 79 -9.18 -1.99 8.80
CA THR A 79 -8.06 -1.47 9.61
C THR A 79 -7.00 -0.83 8.73
N ALA A 80 -6.70 -1.46 7.59
CA ALA A 80 -5.75 -0.91 6.63
C ALA A 80 -6.17 0.46 6.09
N LEU A 81 -7.45 0.63 5.73
CA LEU A 81 -8.03 1.90 5.29
C LEU A 81 -7.92 2.97 6.39
N LEU A 82 -8.41 2.66 7.60
CA LEU A 82 -8.50 3.64 8.69
C LEU A 82 -7.15 4.08 9.23
N THR A 83 -6.19 3.16 9.38
CA THR A 83 -4.84 3.52 9.79
C THR A 83 -4.14 4.37 8.72
N THR A 84 -4.39 4.12 7.42
CA THR A 84 -3.88 4.95 6.33
C THR A 84 -4.52 6.34 6.35
N GLU A 85 -5.83 6.44 6.57
CA GLU A 85 -6.52 7.72 6.71
C GLU A 85 -5.89 8.57 7.82
N GLU A 86 -5.73 8.02 9.02
CA GLU A 86 -5.14 8.73 10.16
C GLU A 86 -3.71 9.21 9.86
N LEU A 87 -2.85 8.36 9.31
CA LEU A 87 -1.46 8.73 8.98
C LEU A 87 -1.40 9.81 7.89
N SER A 88 -2.31 9.74 6.92
CA SER A 88 -2.34 10.68 5.79
C SER A 88 -2.82 12.07 6.18
N ARG A 89 -3.47 12.23 7.32
CA ARG A 89 -3.75 13.55 7.93
C ARG A 89 -2.46 14.29 8.29
N GLY A 90 -1.41 13.57 8.67
CA GLY A 90 -0.09 14.15 8.95
C GLY A 90 0.77 14.29 7.69
N CYS A 91 0.83 13.21 6.89
CA CYS A 91 1.64 13.16 5.68
C CYS A 91 1.10 12.13 4.69
N ALA A 92 0.65 12.57 3.53
CA ALA A 92 0.10 11.68 2.50
C ALA A 92 1.12 10.65 2.00
N SER A 93 2.40 11.01 1.89
CA SER A 93 3.46 10.07 1.49
C SER A 93 3.67 8.95 2.52
N VAL A 94 3.56 9.26 3.82
CA VAL A 94 3.60 8.25 4.89
C VAL A 94 2.42 7.29 4.77
N GLY A 95 1.20 7.83 4.63
CA GLY A 95 0.00 7.01 4.43
C GLY A 95 0.10 6.13 3.19
N TRP A 96 0.61 6.67 2.09
CA TRP A 96 0.83 5.91 0.86
C TRP A 96 1.77 4.72 1.07
N LEU A 97 2.94 4.96 1.69
CA LEU A 97 3.90 3.87 1.95
C LEU A 97 3.34 2.82 2.91
N ARG A 98 2.65 3.27 3.97
CA ARG A 98 1.95 2.33 4.84
C ARG A 98 0.93 1.49 4.07
N ALA A 99 0.11 2.11 3.19
CA ALA A 99 -0.91 1.41 2.42
C ALA A 99 -0.30 0.35 1.50
N VAL A 100 0.74 0.70 0.73
CA VAL A 100 1.35 -0.24 -0.22
C VAL A 100 2.19 -1.28 0.50
N MET A 101 3.14 -0.90 1.35
CA MET A 101 4.07 -1.85 1.96
C MET A 101 3.36 -2.81 2.92
N GLY A 102 2.43 -2.29 3.76
CA GLY A 102 1.63 -3.13 4.64
C GLY A 102 0.55 -3.93 3.88
N GLY A 103 0.05 -3.42 2.75
CA GLY A 103 -0.90 -4.13 1.89
C GLY A 103 -0.27 -5.32 1.15
N ASN A 104 0.98 -5.19 0.77
CA ASN A 104 1.69 -6.21 -0.01
C ASN A 104 2.05 -7.46 0.80
N THR A 105 2.06 -7.40 2.14
CA THR A 105 2.21 -8.58 3.01
C THR A 105 1.08 -9.59 2.79
N TRP A 106 -0.11 -9.12 2.36
CA TRP A 106 -1.19 -9.99 1.93
C TRP A 106 -0.78 -10.86 0.72
N ALA A 107 -0.11 -10.30 -0.28
CA ALA A 107 0.37 -11.04 -1.44
C ALA A 107 1.42 -12.08 -1.04
N VAL A 108 2.36 -11.73 -0.15
CA VAL A 108 3.36 -12.66 0.39
C VAL A 108 2.71 -13.84 1.09
N ALA A 109 1.60 -13.63 1.80
CA ALA A 109 0.86 -14.69 2.47
C ALA A 109 0.27 -15.75 1.52
N GLN A 110 0.26 -15.52 0.20
CA GLN A 110 -0.18 -16.49 -0.82
C GLN A 110 0.95 -17.40 -1.31
N PHE A 111 2.22 -17.05 -1.05
CA PHE A 111 3.38 -17.85 -1.48
C PHE A 111 3.56 -19.13 -0.65
N PRO A 112 4.44 -20.08 -1.10
CA PRO A 112 4.85 -21.24 -0.31
C PRO A 112 5.37 -20.88 1.08
N VAL A 113 5.33 -21.84 2.01
CA VAL A 113 5.73 -21.61 3.40
C VAL A 113 7.19 -21.16 3.52
N GLU A 114 8.07 -21.67 2.68
CA GLU A 114 9.49 -21.32 2.62
C GLU A 114 9.66 -19.83 2.28
N ALA A 115 8.97 -19.34 1.27
CA ALA A 115 9.01 -17.92 0.90
C ALA A 115 8.40 -17.01 1.97
N ARG A 116 7.28 -17.46 2.60
CA ARG A 116 6.69 -16.74 3.75
C ARG A 116 7.65 -16.67 4.92
N GLN A 117 8.36 -17.74 5.20
CA GLN A 117 9.35 -17.79 6.27
C GLN A 117 10.51 -16.83 6.02
N GLU A 118 11.03 -16.77 4.81
CA GLU A 118 12.09 -15.81 4.43
C GLU A 118 11.68 -14.37 4.66
N VAL A 119 10.44 -13.99 4.26
CA VAL A 119 9.96 -12.62 4.38
C VAL A 119 9.56 -12.27 5.82
N PHE A 120 8.80 -13.14 6.48
CA PHE A 120 8.18 -12.82 7.77
C PHE A 120 9.06 -13.14 9.00
N SER A 121 10.21 -13.81 8.81
CA SER A 121 11.20 -14.00 9.89
C SER A 121 12.05 -12.76 10.14
N ALA A 122 12.05 -11.80 9.23
CA ALA A 122 12.72 -10.52 9.42
C ALA A 122 12.05 -9.70 10.53
N ALA A 123 12.79 -8.74 11.09
CA ALA A 123 12.29 -7.88 12.16
C ALA A 123 11.13 -6.97 11.70
N SER A 124 11.01 -6.74 10.41
CA SER A 124 9.97 -5.96 9.76
C SER A 124 9.62 -6.58 8.41
N SER A 125 8.35 -6.46 8.00
CA SER A 125 7.86 -7.04 6.74
C SER A 125 7.58 -5.94 5.73
N ARG A 126 8.58 -5.13 5.39
CA ARG A 126 8.43 -4.05 4.41
C ARG A 126 8.57 -4.59 2.99
N VAL A 127 7.45 -4.70 2.31
CA VAL A 127 7.35 -5.32 0.98
C VAL A 127 6.87 -4.29 -0.04
N ALA A 128 7.73 -3.92 -0.99
CA ALA A 128 7.34 -3.12 -2.14
C ALA A 128 6.65 -4.01 -3.20
N LEU A 129 5.95 -3.38 -4.14
CA LEU A 129 5.25 -4.12 -5.19
C LEU A 129 5.37 -3.40 -6.54
N GLN A 130 5.67 -4.18 -7.57
CA GLN A 130 5.61 -3.76 -8.96
C GLN A 130 5.08 -4.93 -9.83
N LEU A 131 3.79 -4.93 -10.11
CA LEU A 131 3.13 -6.06 -10.79
C LEU A 131 3.44 -6.19 -12.28
N LYS A 132 4.25 -5.29 -12.85
CA LYS A 132 4.57 -5.33 -14.27
C LYS A 132 6.01 -4.89 -14.51
N LEU A 133 6.94 -5.85 -14.48
CA LEU A 133 8.28 -5.60 -14.98
C LEU A 133 8.28 -5.62 -16.52
N ALA A 134 9.00 -4.68 -17.09
CA ALA A 134 9.33 -4.69 -18.51
C ALA A 134 10.65 -5.46 -18.74
N GLY A 135 10.77 -6.12 -19.88
CA GLY A 135 11.94 -6.92 -20.23
C GLY A 135 11.56 -8.25 -20.86
N PRO A 136 12.54 -9.09 -21.18
CA PRO A 136 12.30 -10.41 -21.74
C PRO A 136 11.61 -11.32 -20.72
N PRO A 137 10.86 -12.35 -21.14
CA PRO A 137 10.32 -13.35 -20.22
C PRO A 137 11.42 -14.00 -19.38
N ALA A 138 11.11 -14.28 -18.11
CA ALA A 138 12.00 -15.05 -17.26
C ALA A 138 12.21 -16.45 -17.85
N ARG A 139 13.43 -16.95 -17.78
CA ARG A 139 13.78 -18.27 -18.33
C ARG A 139 13.78 -19.31 -17.21
N ARG A 140 13.00 -20.37 -17.39
CA ARG A 140 13.03 -21.51 -16.47
C ARG A 140 14.39 -22.22 -16.58
N VAL A 141 15.01 -22.49 -15.45
CA VAL A 141 16.30 -23.19 -15.33
C VAL A 141 16.23 -24.19 -14.16
N PRO A 142 17.18 -25.13 -14.04
CA PRO A 142 17.27 -25.96 -12.85
C PRO A 142 17.29 -25.11 -11.56
N GLY A 143 16.39 -25.40 -10.62
CA GLY A 143 16.28 -24.70 -9.35
C GLY A 143 15.41 -23.44 -9.33
N GLY A 144 14.86 -22.99 -10.48
CA GLY A 144 13.98 -21.81 -10.51
C GLY A 144 13.91 -21.07 -11.83
N TYR A 145 13.92 -19.75 -11.76
CA TYR A 145 13.77 -18.86 -12.92
C TYR A 145 14.89 -17.82 -12.95
N LEU A 146 15.52 -17.70 -14.13
CA LEU A 146 16.54 -16.68 -14.38
C LEU A 146 15.85 -15.43 -14.95
N LEU A 147 15.91 -14.34 -14.21
CA LEU A 147 15.55 -13.00 -14.65
C LEU A 147 16.79 -12.29 -15.19
N ARG A 148 16.65 -11.56 -16.29
CA ARG A 148 17.76 -10.80 -16.88
C ARG A 148 17.24 -9.54 -17.56
N GLY A 149 17.87 -8.39 -17.26
CA GLY A 149 17.60 -7.13 -17.94
C GLY A 149 16.15 -6.65 -17.77
N MET A 150 15.53 -6.97 -16.64
CA MET A 150 14.19 -6.48 -16.31
C MET A 150 14.25 -5.14 -15.60
N TRP A 151 13.20 -4.34 -15.75
CA TRP A 151 13.07 -3.07 -15.05
C TRP A 151 11.60 -2.77 -14.71
N GLY A 152 11.38 -2.01 -13.65
CA GLY A 152 10.06 -1.57 -13.19
C GLY A 152 10.05 -0.10 -12.85
N ARG A 153 8.86 0.54 -12.96
CA ARG A 153 8.62 1.95 -12.61
C ARG A 153 7.63 2.03 -11.46
N PHE A 154 7.64 3.15 -10.75
CA PHE A 154 6.66 3.46 -9.71
C PHE A 154 6.67 2.44 -8.54
N CYS A 155 7.87 1.97 -8.14
CA CYS A 155 8.00 1.06 -7.00
C CYS A 155 8.03 1.85 -5.69
N SER A 156 6.84 2.12 -5.14
CA SER A 156 6.69 2.92 -3.93
C SER A 156 7.40 2.29 -2.75
N GLY A 157 8.22 3.08 -2.05
CA GLY A 157 8.94 2.65 -0.86
C GLY A 157 10.12 1.74 -1.11
N ILE A 158 10.62 1.62 -2.35
CA ILE A 158 11.75 0.74 -2.67
C ILE A 158 13.00 1.07 -1.83
N ASP A 159 13.21 2.32 -1.45
CA ASP A 159 14.33 2.74 -0.61
C ASP A 159 14.27 2.16 0.82
N HIS A 160 13.11 1.70 1.25
CA HIS A 160 12.84 1.18 2.60
C HIS A 160 12.39 -0.28 2.61
N ALA A 161 12.15 -0.86 1.43
CA ALA A 161 11.72 -2.24 1.29
C ALA A 161 12.88 -3.22 1.54
N GLU A 162 12.57 -4.38 2.08
CA GLU A 162 13.47 -5.53 2.16
C GLU A 162 13.19 -6.50 1.01
N TRP A 163 11.93 -6.54 0.58
CA TRP A 163 11.45 -7.43 -0.47
C TRP A 163 10.59 -6.68 -1.49
N ILE A 164 10.58 -7.20 -2.72
CA ILE A 164 9.73 -6.70 -3.80
C ILE A 164 8.90 -7.88 -4.33
N VAL A 165 7.58 -7.75 -4.33
CA VAL A 165 6.70 -8.59 -5.14
C VAL A 165 6.67 -8.02 -6.55
N ALA A 166 7.21 -8.73 -7.52
CA ALA A 166 7.34 -8.25 -8.89
C ALA A 166 6.57 -9.15 -9.87
N GLY A 167 5.84 -8.53 -10.79
CA GLY A 167 5.14 -9.24 -11.86
C GLY A 167 6.07 -9.49 -13.06
N VAL A 168 6.17 -10.74 -13.48
CA VAL A 168 7.00 -11.19 -14.60
C VAL A 168 6.20 -12.05 -15.56
N SER A 169 6.66 -12.16 -16.80
CA SER A 169 6.20 -13.18 -17.74
C SER A 169 7.16 -14.38 -17.64
N ALA A 170 6.65 -15.57 -17.38
CA ALA A 170 7.47 -16.78 -17.19
C ALA A 170 6.74 -18.03 -17.68
N PRO A 171 7.44 -19.06 -18.22
CA PRO A 171 6.81 -20.31 -18.61
C PRO A 171 6.45 -21.14 -17.37
N PRO A 172 5.21 -21.63 -17.22
CA PRO A 172 4.78 -22.44 -16.08
C PRO A 172 5.44 -23.83 -16.03
N ALA A 173 5.84 -24.36 -17.19
CA ALA A 173 6.51 -25.65 -17.32
C ALA A 173 7.50 -25.63 -18.49
N PRO A 174 8.47 -26.58 -18.55
CA PRO A 174 9.35 -26.72 -19.70
C PRO A 174 8.55 -26.87 -21.01
N GLY A 175 8.87 -26.03 -22.00
CA GLY A 175 8.20 -26.03 -23.31
C GLY A 175 6.87 -25.29 -23.39
N ALA A 176 6.33 -24.82 -22.25
CA ALA A 176 5.13 -23.98 -22.24
C ALA A 176 5.44 -22.52 -22.66
N GLY A 177 4.43 -21.83 -23.15
CA GLY A 177 4.51 -20.39 -23.40
C GLY A 177 4.56 -19.58 -22.11
N PRO A 178 5.08 -18.34 -22.19
CA PRO A 178 5.15 -17.48 -20.99
C PRO A 178 3.75 -17.03 -20.54
N GLU A 179 3.52 -17.08 -19.22
CA GLU A 179 2.30 -16.63 -18.55
C GLU A 179 2.63 -15.63 -17.44
N PRO A 180 1.65 -14.81 -17.00
CA PRO A 180 1.85 -13.89 -15.89
C PRO A 180 2.14 -14.63 -14.56
N HIS A 181 3.27 -14.28 -13.94
CA HIS A 181 3.69 -14.75 -12.63
C HIS A 181 4.03 -13.58 -11.73
N VAL A 182 4.06 -13.82 -10.42
CA VAL A 182 4.67 -12.94 -9.43
C VAL A 182 5.86 -13.64 -8.80
N VAL A 183 6.90 -12.87 -8.53
CA VAL A 183 8.13 -13.35 -7.93
C VAL A 183 8.48 -12.51 -6.72
N LEU A 184 9.14 -13.12 -5.72
CA LEU A 184 9.72 -12.42 -4.58
C LEU A 184 11.20 -12.16 -4.83
N LEU A 185 11.57 -10.89 -4.86
CA LEU A 185 12.94 -10.42 -5.06
C LEU A 185 13.45 -9.77 -3.77
N PRO A 186 14.65 -10.14 -3.28
CA PRO A 186 15.34 -9.32 -2.28
C PRO A 186 15.65 -7.94 -2.88
N GLN A 187 15.30 -6.87 -2.19
CA GLN A 187 15.48 -5.50 -2.69
C GLN A 187 16.97 -5.21 -2.97
N GLU A 188 17.88 -5.69 -2.14
CA GLU A 188 19.34 -5.56 -2.29
C GLU A 188 19.90 -6.14 -3.61
N ARG A 189 19.13 -7.01 -4.29
CA ARG A 189 19.49 -7.60 -5.59
C ARG A 189 18.96 -6.78 -6.77
N THR A 190 18.45 -5.59 -6.51
CA THR A 190 17.96 -4.65 -7.51
C THR A 190 18.81 -3.37 -7.51
N VAL A 191 18.78 -2.63 -8.60
CA VAL A 191 19.47 -1.35 -8.71
C VAL A 191 18.45 -0.24 -8.91
N GLY A 192 18.31 0.61 -7.91
CA GLY A 192 17.41 1.77 -7.95
C GLY A 192 17.89 2.84 -8.93
N ILE A 193 16.92 3.54 -9.54
CA ILE A 193 17.17 4.67 -10.47
C ILE A 193 16.60 5.93 -9.80
N ASP A 194 17.40 7.00 -9.68
CA ASP A 194 16.93 8.26 -9.09
C ASP A 194 16.13 9.08 -10.10
N ASP A 195 14.91 8.63 -10.41
CA ASP A 195 14.01 9.25 -11.38
C ASP A 195 12.69 9.76 -10.78
N TRP A 196 12.53 9.69 -9.43
CA TRP A 196 11.29 10.10 -8.77
C TRP A 196 11.24 11.63 -8.56
N HIS A 197 11.11 12.38 -9.66
CA HIS A 197 10.97 13.84 -9.68
C HIS A 197 9.54 14.22 -10.06
N THR A 198 8.64 14.26 -9.08
CA THR A 198 7.19 14.40 -9.27
C THR A 198 6.63 15.66 -8.64
N SER A 199 5.43 16.07 -9.04
CA SER A 199 4.72 17.22 -8.49
C SER A 199 4.21 17.01 -7.07
N GLY A 200 3.83 15.77 -6.71
CA GLY A 200 3.31 15.39 -5.40
C GLY A 200 3.66 13.94 -5.06
N LEU A 201 3.33 13.51 -3.83
CA LEU A 201 3.75 12.24 -3.25
C LEU A 201 5.28 12.01 -3.35
N ARG A 202 6.04 13.09 -3.29
CA ARG A 202 7.50 13.04 -3.47
C ARG A 202 8.16 12.15 -2.42
N GLY A 203 7.69 12.22 -1.17
CA GLY A 203 8.21 11.42 -0.05
C GLY A 203 7.98 9.92 -0.17
N THR A 204 7.24 9.45 -1.18
CA THR A 204 7.04 7.99 -1.39
C THR A 204 8.26 7.29 -1.99
N GLY A 205 9.21 8.02 -2.58
CA GLY A 205 10.38 7.42 -3.23
C GLY A 205 9.98 6.32 -4.24
N SER A 206 8.91 6.55 -5.03
CA SER A 206 8.38 5.53 -5.95
C SER A 206 9.25 5.39 -7.20
N ARG A 207 10.54 5.12 -6.97
CA ARG A 207 11.58 5.09 -7.99
C ARG A 207 11.41 3.93 -8.96
N SER A 208 12.04 4.04 -10.11
CA SER A 208 12.31 2.91 -10.99
C SER A 208 13.47 2.06 -10.47
N PHE A 209 13.52 0.82 -10.90
CA PHE A 209 14.64 -0.10 -10.59
C PHE A 209 14.88 -1.07 -11.72
N THR A 210 16.10 -1.65 -11.74
CA THR A 210 16.48 -2.73 -12.66
C THR A 210 16.83 -3.99 -11.89
N VAL A 211 16.62 -5.13 -12.54
CA VAL A 211 17.10 -6.46 -12.13
C VAL A 211 18.10 -6.92 -13.17
N PRO A 212 19.44 -6.77 -12.94
CA PRO A 212 20.46 -7.08 -13.95
C PRO A 212 20.43 -8.55 -14.36
N GLU A 213 20.72 -9.43 -13.43
CA GLU A 213 20.58 -10.88 -13.58
C GLU A 213 20.34 -11.48 -12.19
N LEU A 214 19.32 -12.32 -12.06
CA LEU A 214 18.98 -12.96 -10.79
C LEU A 214 18.33 -14.31 -11.00
N LEU A 215 18.87 -15.35 -10.36
CA LEU A 215 18.19 -16.63 -10.19
C LEU A 215 17.19 -16.52 -9.04
N VAL A 216 15.91 -16.67 -9.35
CA VAL A 216 14.83 -16.71 -8.38
C VAL A 216 14.46 -18.17 -8.13
N PRO A 217 14.61 -18.69 -6.90
CA PRO A 217 14.21 -20.04 -6.54
C PRO A 217 12.72 -20.31 -6.79
N GLU A 218 12.36 -21.54 -7.09
CA GLU A 218 10.98 -21.90 -7.47
C GLU A 218 9.96 -21.57 -6.38
N HIS A 219 10.28 -21.71 -5.09
CA HIS A 219 9.39 -21.35 -3.98
C HIS A 219 9.10 -19.84 -3.87
N ARG A 220 9.87 -18.98 -4.54
CA ARG A 220 9.63 -17.53 -4.64
C ARG A 220 8.88 -17.12 -5.90
N VAL A 221 8.30 -18.08 -6.63
CA VAL A 221 7.55 -17.83 -7.86
C VAL A 221 6.13 -18.37 -7.72
N LEU A 222 5.14 -17.58 -8.12
CA LEU A 222 3.73 -17.94 -8.02
C LEU A 222 3.00 -17.48 -9.29
N PRO A 223 2.11 -18.28 -9.90
CA PRO A 223 1.22 -17.78 -10.95
C PRO A 223 0.45 -16.55 -10.46
N LEU A 224 0.36 -15.50 -11.27
CA LEU A 224 -0.38 -14.28 -10.88
C LEU A 224 -1.84 -14.59 -10.52
N SER A 225 -2.45 -15.57 -11.20
CA SER A 225 -3.81 -16.05 -10.92
C SER A 225 -3.99 -16.58 -9.49
N ALA A 226 -2.94 -17.07 -8.85
CA ALA A 226 -3.00 -17.54 -7.47
C ALA A 226 -3.21 -16.42 -6.44
N LEU A 227 -3.04 -15.15 -6.81
CA LEU A 227 -3.42 -14.00 -5.98
C LEU A 227 -4.94 -13.76 -5.96
N ASP A 228 -5.72 -14.41 -6.83
CA ASP A 228 -7.18 -14.36 -6.78
C ASP A 228 -7.72 -15.54 -5.95
N PRO A 229 -8.49 -15.30 -4.87
CA PRO A 229 -9.07 -16.35 -4.05
C PRO A 229 -10.07 -17.28 -4.76
N VAL A 230 -10.59 -16.86 -5.91
CA VAL A 230 -11.45 -17.72 -6.76
C VAL A 230 -10.66 -18.91 -7.30
N ASN A 231 -9.35 -18.76 -7.51
CA ASN A 231 -8.49 -19.81 -8.00
C ASN A 231 -7.93 -20.67 -6.85
N PRO A 232 -7.71 -21.98 -7.06
CA PRO A 232 -7.00 -22.80 -6.09
C PRO A 232 -5.62 -22.24 -5.80
N SER A 233 -5.24 -22.24 -4.51
CA SER A 233 -3.83 -21.95 -4.15
C SER A 233 -3.09 -23.28 -4.07
N PRO A 234 -2.00 -23.46 -4.81
CA PRO A 234 -1.22 -24.70 -4.77
C PRO A 234 -0.54 -24.91 -3.41
N HIS A 235 -0.40 -23.86 -2.60
CA HIS A 235 0.34 -23.89 -1.34
C HIS A 235 -0.52 -23.61 -0.09
N GLY A 236 -1.85 -23.62 -0.26
CA GLY A 236 -2.81 -23.25 0.78
C GLY A 236 -2.79 -21.75 1.10
N ARG A 237 -3.90 -21.23 1.61
CA ARG A 237 -4.07 -19.82 2.03
C ARG A 237 -4.36 -19.74 3.51
N PRO A 238 -4.00 -18.63 4.17
CA PRO A 238 -4.57 -18.34 5.47
C PRO A 238 -6.10 -18.31 5.39
N ARG A 239 -6.79 -18.96 6.35
CA ARG A 239 -8.24 -19.14 6.31
C ARG A 239 -9.04 -17.95 6.81
N THR A 240 -8.37 -16.93 7.36
CA THR A 240 -9.04 -15.74 7.91
C THR A 240 -9.56 -14.83 6.80
N VAL A 241 -10.58 -14.04 7.12
CA VAL A 241 -11.34 -13.23 6.17
C VAL A 241 -10.48 -12.38 5.22
N PRO A 242 -9.44 -11.66 5.66
CA PRO A 242 -8.68 -10.79 4.75
C PRO A 242 -8.09 -11.54 3.55
N TYR A 243 -7.65 -12.79 3.75
CA TYR A 243 -6.99 -13.58 2.70
C TYR A 243 -7.96 -14.32 1.77
N ARG A 244 -9.26 -14.25 2.08
CA ARG A 244 -10.34 -14.75 1.21
C ARG A 244 -10.92 -13.67 0.29
N MET A 245 -10.56 -12.39 0.50
CA MET A 245 -10.97 -11.28 -0.38
C MET A 245 -10.10 -11.23 -1.64
N ALA A 246 -10.67 -10.93 -2.79
CA ALA A 246 -9.94 -10.77 -4.03
C ALA A 246 -9.04 -9.52 -3.98
N PHE A 247 -7.72 -9.70 -4.07
CA PHE A 247 -6.77 -8.59 -4.04
C PHE A 247 -7.07 -7.53 -5.12
N ALA A 248 -7.50 -7.99 -6.30
CA ALA A 248 -7.90 -7.10 -7.39
C ALA A 248 -9.10 -6.19 -7.04
N ALA A 249 -9.90 -6.54 -6.03
CA ALA A 249 -11.00 -5.69 -5.56
C ALA A 249 -10.59 -4.79 -4.38
N VAL A 250 -9.86 -5.34 -3.41
CA VAL A 250 -9.59 -4.66 -2.13
C VAL A 250 -8.16 -4.12 -1.97
N GLY A 251 -7.21 -4.57 -2.80
CA GLY A 251 -5.79 -4.24 -2.64
C GLY A 251 -5.48 -2.74 -2.73
N THR A 252 -6.37 -1.96 -3.34
CA THR A 252 -6.22 -0.50 -3.47
C THR A 252 -7.09 0.30 -2.51
N VAL A 253 -7.92 -0.34 -1.67
CA VAL A 253 -8.80 0.39 -0.74
C VAL A 253 -8.03 1.23 0.27
N ALA A 254 -6.90 0.72 0.75
CA ALA A 254 -6.05 1.47 1.66
C ALA A 254 -5.49 2.76 1.01
N LEU A 255 -5.29 2.78 -0.33
CA LEU A 255 -4.90 4.00 -1.04
C LEU A 255 -6.00 5.07 -0.99
N ALA A 256 -7.29 4.68 -0.93
CA ALA A 256 -8.36 5.65 -0.72
C ALA A 256 -8.24 6.35 0.64
N GLY A 257 -7.69 5.67 1.65
CA GLY A 257 -7.36 6.28 2.94
C GLY A 257 -6.38 7.46 2.83
N VAL A 258 -5.51 7.46 1.83
CA VAL A 258 -4.61 8.61 1.57
C VAL A 258 -5.40 9.84 1.19
N LEU A 259 -6.37 9.70 0.29
CA LEU A 259 -7.21 10.82 -0.16
C LEU A 259 -8.20 11.24 0.92
N LEU A 260 -8.75 10.30 1.70
CA LEU A 260 -9.58 10.62 2.88
C LEU A 260 -8.79 11.46 3.90
N GLY A 261 -7.59 11.02 4.26
CA GLY A 261 -6.73 11.72 5.22
C GLY A 261 -6.27 13.10 4.71
N ALA A 262 -5.89 13.19 3.42
CA ALA A 262 -5.54 14.46 2.80
C ALA A 262 -6.71 15.45 2.78
N ALA A 263 -7.93 14.98 2.49
CA ALA A 263 -9.14 15.82 2.52
C ALA A 263 -9.43 16.34 3.93
N ARG A 264 -9.31 15.48 4.97
CA ARG A 264 -9.46 15.92 6.36
C ARG A 264 -8.39 16.92 6.76
N ALA A 265 -7.12 16.68 6.42
CA ALA A 265 -6.04 17.62 6.71
C ALA A 265 -6.26 18.99 6.05
N ALA A 266 -6.77 19.00 4.82
CA ALA A 266 -7.09 20.24 4.13
C ALA A 266 -8.23 21.01 4.83
N LEU A 267 -9.31 20.30 5.22
CA LEU A 267 -10.44 20.89 5.95
C LEU A 267 -10.04 21.41 7.34
N ASP A 268 -9.26 20.64 8.09
CA ASP A 268 -8.74 21.03 9.41
C ASP A 268 -7.87 22.31 9.29
N GLY A 269 -6.98 22.36 8.31
CA GLY A 269 -6.13 23.53 8.02
C GLY A 269 -6.94 24.76 7.61
N TYR A 270 -7.96 24.60 6.79
CA TYR A 270 -8.84 25.68 6.38
C TYR A 270 -9.66 26.23 7.55
N ALA A 271 -10.28 25.36 8.35
CA ALA A 271 -11.03 25.75 9.54
C ALA A 271 -10.15 26.51 10.55
N GLY A 272 -8.91 26.07 10.76
CA GLY A 272 -7.93 26.78 11.59
C GLY A 272 -7.57 28.18 11.05
N SER A 273 -7.50 28.34 9.73
CA SER A 273 -7.18 29.64 9.11
C SER A 273 -8.32 30.66 9.21
N LEU A 274 -9.58 30.21 9.25
CA LEU A 274 -10.74 31.07 9.48
C LEU A 274 -10.69 31.76 10.85
N GLY A 275 -10.25 31.00 11.89
CA GLY A 275 -10.08 31.53 13.26
C GLY A 275 -8.99 32.60 13.38
N SER A 276 -8.02 32.61 12.45
CA SER A 276 -6.92 33.60 12.40
C SER A 276 -7.14 34.75 11.42
N GLY A 277 -8.32 34.86 10.81
CA GLY A 277 -8.67 35.92 9.86
C GLY A 277 -8.10 35.74 8.44
N GLY A 278 -7.51 34.58 8.15
CA GLY A 278 -6.85 34.30 6.86
C GLY A 278 -7.75 33.66 5.78
N GLY A 279 -8.96 33.20 6.12
CA GLY A 279 -9.86 32.53 5.18
C GLY A 279 -10.98 33.45 4.66
N THR A 280 -11.44 33.20 3.44
CA THR A 280 -12.52 34.00 2.83
C THR A 280 -13.94 33.66 3.30
N GLY A 281 -14.09 32.64 4.16
CA GLY A 281 -15.37 32.18 4.72
C GLY A 281 -16.36 31.62 3.69
N ARG A 282 -15.92 31.29 2.46
CA ARG A 282 -16.77 30.91 1.32
C ARG A 282 -17.10 29.42 1.23
N LEU A 283 -16.40 28.55 1.98
CA LEU A 283 -16.66 27.10 1.94
C LEU A 283 -17.64 26.67 3.02
N ASP A 284 -18.59 25.85 2.64
CA ASP A 284 -19.38 25.08 3.60
C ASP A 284 -18.54 23.88 4.08
N VAL A 285 -17.74 24.09 5.13
CA VAL A 285 -16.87 23.06 5.73
C VAL A 285 -17.68 21.86 6.20
N SER A 286 -18.92 22.08 6.67
CA SER A 286 -19.79 21.00 7.16
C SER A 286 -20.22 20.08 6.02
N ALA A 287 -20.62 20.64 4.87
CA ALA A 287 -21.00 19.86 3.69
C ALA A 287 -19.80 19.09 3.11
N LEU A 288 -18.61 19.71 3.07
CA LEU A 288 -17.41 19.05 2.60
C LEU A 288 -16.95 17.95 3.57
N THR A 289 -17.08 18.15 4.88
CA THR A 289 -16.82 17.11 5.89
C THR A 289 -17.77 15.92 5.70
N ALA A 290 -19.07 16.19 5.49
CA ALA A 290 -20.07 15.14 5.22
C ALA A 290 -19.74 14.35 3.94
N THR A 291 -19.14 15.00 2.91
CA THR A 291 -18.67 14.32 1.69
C THR A 291 -17.56 13.30 2.02
N VAL A 292 -16.58 13.68 2.83
CA VAL A 292 -15.48 12.77 3.25
C VAL A 292 -16.02 11.65 4.12
N ASP A 293 -16.92 11.95 5.07
CA ASP A 293 -17.55 10.96 5.94
C ASP A 293 -18.36 9.93 5.15
N THR A 294 -19.13 10.39 4.15
CA THR A 294 -19.90 9.52 3.26
C THR A 294 -18.99 8.61 2.42
N ALA A 295 -17.91 9.16 1.86
CA ALA A 295 -16.93 8.37 1.11
C ALA A 295 -16.30 7.27 1.98
N ARG A 296 -15.92 7.59 3.21
CA ARG A 296 -15.40 6.64 4.18
C ARG A 296 -16.43 5.55 4.53
N ALA A 297 -17.66 5.94 4.85
CA ALA A 297 -18.74 5.02 5.22
C ALA A 297 -19.06 4.04 4.08
N LEU A 298 -19.10 4.53 2.84
CA LEU A 298 -19.29 3.71 1.63
C LEU A 298 -18.24 2.60 1.53
N LEU A 299 -16.95 2.94 1.65
CA LEU A 299 -15.87 1.96 1.55
C LEU A 299 -15.90 0.93 2.69
N LEU A 300 -16.26 1.34 3.90
CA LEU A 300 -16.39 0.41 5.04
C LEU A 300 -17.56 -0.56 4.84
N ALA A 301 -18.71 -0.09 4.35
CA ALA A 301 -19.87 -0.92 4.05
C ALA A 301 -19.58 -1.96 2.94
N ASP A 302 -18.82 -1.56 1.92
CA ASP A 302 -18.38 -2.48 0.86
C ASP A 302 -17.42 -3.55 1.37
N LEU A 303 -16.48 -3.17 2.23
CA LEU A 303 -15.56 -4.12 2.87
C LEU A 303 -16.30 -5.12 3.76
N GLU A 304 -17.31 -4.67 4.50
CA GLU A 304 -18.17 -5.53 5.32
C GLU A 304 -18.95 -6.51 4.42
N THR A 305 -19.54 -6.02 3.33
CA THR A 305 -20.25 -6.87 2.36
C THR A 305 -19.33 -7.97 1.80
N LEU A 306 -18.11 -7.61 1.38
CA LEU A 306 -17.13 -8.58 0.88
C LEU A 306 -16.66 -9.56 1.96
N ALA A 307 -16.57 -9.13 3.22
CA ALA A 307 -16.14 -9.97 4.33
C ALA A 307 -17.13 -11.11 4.63
N VAL A 308 -18.44 -10.87 4.45
CA VAL A 308 -19.50 -11.83 4.70
C VAL A 308 -19.99 -12.55 3.43
N SER A 309 -19.45 -12.21 2.27
CA SER A 309 -19.83 -12.83 1.00
C SER A 309 -19.63 -14.34 1.04
N SER A 310 -20.60 -15.09 0.55
CA SER A 310 -20.54 -16.54 0.42
C SER A 310 -19.64 -16.99 -0.74
N ALA A 311 -19.42 -16.11 -1.72
CA ALA A 311 -18.53 -16.37 -2.84
C ALA A 311 -17.07 -16.14 -2.46
N PRO A 312 -16.15 -17.07 -2.74
CA PRO A 312 -14.72 -16.83 -2.56
C PRO A 312 -14.28 -15.54 -3.29
N GLY A 313 -13.68 -14.61 -2.56
CA GLY A 313 -13.26 -13.34 -3.14
C GLY A 313 -14.36 -12.32 -3.41
N GLY A 314 -15.62 -12.61 -3.05
CA GLY A 314 -16.81 -11.84 -3.40
C GLY A 314 -17.39 -12.20 -4.78
N THR A 315 -18.64 -11.85 -5.05
CA THR A 315 -19.24 -12.01 -6.38
C THR A 315 -18.61 -11.02 -7.39
N PRO A 316 -18.74 -11.24 -8.71
CA PRO A 316 -18.28 -10.27 -9.71
C PRO A 316 -18.87 -8.86 -9.48
N GLU A 317 -20.14 -8.77 -9.12
CA GLU A 317 -20.86 -7.51 -8.85
C GLU A 317 -20.33 -6.80 -7.60
N GLU A 318 -20.10 -7.54 -6.50
CA GLU A 318 -19.51 -7.00 -5.27
C GLU A 318 -18.10 -6.48 -5.53
N ARG A 319 -17.28 -7.21 -6.28
CA ARG A 319 -15.94 -6.77 -6.69
C ARG A 319 -15.97 -5.55 -7.61
N ALA A 320 -16.90 -5.50 -8.56
CA ALA A 320 -17.07 -4.36 -9.45
C ALA A 320 -17.52 -3.12 -8.67
N ARG A 321 -18.49 -3.28 -7.75
CA ARG A 321 -18.96 -2.21 -6.86
C ARG A 321 -17.81 -1.66 -6.03
N MET A 322 -17.03 -2.50 -5.35
CA MET A 322 -15.90 -2.06 -4.54
C MET A 322 -14.89 -1.22 -5.34
N ARG A 323 -14.54 -1.65 -6.57
CA ARG A 323 -13.61 -0.90 -7.43
C ARG A 323 -14.19 0.46 -7.87
N ARG A 324 -15.47 0.49 -8.24
CA ARG A 324 -16.18 1.74 -8.58
C ARG A 324 -16.18 2.71 -7.38
N ASP A 325 -16.47 2.19 -6.20
CA ASP A 325 -16.66 3.01 -5.01
C ASP A 325 -15.33 3.51 -4.44
N ILE A 326 -14.22 2.76 -4.61
CA ILE A 326 -12.85 3.28 -4.40
C ILE A 326 -12.58 4.47 -5.32
N ALA A 327 -12.89 4.36 -6.62
CA ALA A 327 -12.67 5.44 -7.58
C ALA A 327 -13.55 6.66 -7.28
N TYR A 328 -14.80 6.43 -6.90
CA TYR A 328 -15.72 7.49 -6.50
C TYR A 328 -15.24 8.21 -5.23
N ALA A 329 -14.92 7.49 -4.18
CA ALA A 329 -14.42 8.05 -2.92
C ALA A 329 -13.14 8.88 -3.15
N GLY A 330 -12.19 8.35 -3.91
CA GLY A 330 -10.97 9.09 -4.25
C GLY A 330 -11.24 10.36 -5.04
N THR A 331 -12.17 10.33 -5.99
CA THR A 331 -12.59 11.51 -6.76
C THR A 331 -13.21 12.58 -5.87
N ARG A 332 -14.16 12.20 -4.98
CA ARG A 332 -14.81 13.14 -4.05
C ARG A 332 -13.82 13.77 -3.08
N CYS A 333 -12.91 13.00 -2.51
CA CYS A 333 -11.89 13.53 -1.61
C CYS A 333 -10.94 14.50 -2.32
N ARG A 334 -10.51 14.20 -3.55
CA ARG A 334 -9.70 15.13 -4.35
C ARG A 334 -10.44 16.44 -4.62
N GLU A 335 -11.73 16.40 -4.93
CA GLU A 335 -12.54 17.59 -5.14
C GLU A 335 -12.63 18.46 -3.88
N VAL A 336 -12.76 17.84 -2.70
CA VAL A 336 -12.70 18.54 -1.41
C VAL A 336 -11.36 19.26 -1.25
N VAL A 337 -10.23 18.58 -1.51
CA VAL A 337 -8.90 19.19 -1.43
C VAL A 337 -8.75 20.37 -2.40
N ASN A 338 -9.25 20.23 -3.65
CA ASN A 338 -9.21 21.29 -4.64
C ASN A 338 -10.05 22.50 -4.21
N ALA A 339 -11.27 22.28 -3.71
CA ALA A 339 -12.12 23.35 -3.21
C ALA A 339 -11.46 24.13 -2.06
N VAL A 340 -10.80 23.41 -1.13
CA VAL A 340 -10.05 24.06 -0.05
C VAL A 340 -8.88 24.88 -0.59
N TYR A 341 -8.10 24.33 -1.52
CA TYR A 341 -6.96 25.03 -2.13
C TYR A 341 -7.41 26.33 -2.82
N GLU A 342 -8.47 26.28 -3.64
CA GLU A 342 -9.04 27.43 -4.35
C GLU A 342 -9.57 28.51 -3.40
N ALA A 343 -10.15 28.11 -2.25
CA ALA A 343 -10.68 29.05 -1.26
C ALA A 343 -9.63 29.64 -0.31
N SER A 344 -8.43 29.09 -0.28
CA SER A 344 -7.36 29.50 0.67
C SER A 344 -6.61 30.77 0.23
N GLY A 345 -6.88 31.30 -0.97
CA GLY A 345 -6.29 32.55 -1.46
C GLY A 345 -4.84 32.41 -1.91
N SER A 346 -4.16 33.54 -2.16
CA SER A 346 -2.84 33.55 -2.79
C SER A 346 -1.69 33.03 -1.91
N ALA A 347 -1.86 33.02 -0.59
CA ALA A 347 -0.81 32.56 0.33
C ALA A 347 -0.47 31.07 0.15
N VAL A 348 -1.37 30.28 -0.43
CA VAL A 348 -1.13 28.82 -0.62
C VAL A 348 -0.22 28.49 -1.79
N ILE A 349 0.24 29.46 -2.58
CA ILE A 349 1.16 29.21 -3.70
C ILE A 349 2.62 29.03 -3.24
N TYR A 350 2.94 29.40 -2.00
CA TYR A 350 4.30 29.27 -1.45
C TYR A 350 4.64 27.82 -1.14
N ASP A 351 5.89 27.44 -1.36
CA ASP A 351 6.38 26.05 -1.18
C ASP A 351 6.28 25.55 0.27
N ASP A 352 6.32 26.44 1.25
CA ASP A 352 6.18 26.12 2.67
C ASP A 352 4.72 26.04 3.16
N ALA A 353 3.75 26.41 2.29
CA ALA A 353 2.34 26.35 2.65
C ALA A 353 1.86 24.87 2.74
N PRO A 354 1.41 24.41 3.93
CA PRO A 354 0.98 23.00 4.10
C PRO A 354 -0.15 22.59 3.15
N VAL A 355 -1.10 23.49 2.87
CA VAL A 355 -2.24 23.24 1.96
C VAL A 355 -1.76 22.98 0.54
N GLN A 356 -0.73 23.66 0.06
CA GLN A 356 -0.14 23.45 -1.25
C GLN A 356 0.43 22.01 -1.38
N ARG A 357 1.18 21.55 -0.36
CA ARG A 357 1.70 20.18 -0.37
C ARG A 357 0.57 19.16 -0.35
N ILE A 358 -0.45 19.34 0.51
CA ILE A 358 -1.62 18.46 0.58
C ILE A 358 -2.31 18.40 -0.79
N TRP A 359 -2.46 19.54 -1.45
CA TRP A 359 -3.08 19.65 -2.78
C TRP A 359 -2.26 18.90 -3.84
N ARG A 360 -0.94 19.07 -3.89
CA ARG A 360 -0.05 18.37 -4.81
C ARG A 360 -0.12 16.86 -4.60
N ASP A 361 -0.04 16.42 -3.34
CA ASP A 361 -0.04 15.03 -2.96
C ASP A 361 -1.38 14.35 -3.32
N ALA A 362 -2.51 14.98 -3.03
CA ALA A 362 -3.84 14.46 -3.36
C ALA A 362 -4.05 14.35 -4.88
N ASN A 363 -3.62 15.37 -5.65
CA ASN A 363 -3.73 15.33 -7.11
C ASN A 363 -2.78 14.29 -7.73
N ALA A 364 -1.58 14.08 -7.18
CA ALA A 364 -0.68 13.01 -7.60
C ALA A 364 -1.24 11.62 -7.26
N ALA A 365 -1.77 11.43 -6.04
CA ALA A 365 -2.41 10.19 -5.62
C ALA A 365 -3.57 9.79 -6.53
N ALA A 366 -4.39 10.76 -6.91
CA ALA A 366 -5.56 10.55 -7.76
C ALA A 366 -5.22 10.14 -9.22
N GLN A 367 -3.95 10.21 -9.64
CA GLN A 367 -3.51 9.67 -10.94
C GLN A 367 -3.37 8.13 -10.91
N HIS A 368 -3.43 7.50 -9.75
CA HIS A 368 -3.38 6.04 -9.69
C HIS A 368 -4.62 5.44 -10.39
N PRO A 369 -4.45 4.38 -11.21
CA PRO A 369 -5.56 3.79 -12.00
C PRO A 369 -6.75 3.33 -11.16
N ALA A 370 -6.59 3.07 -9.87
CA ALA A 370 -7.69 2.74 -8.96
C ALA A 370 -8.72 3.87 -8.82
N PHE A 371 -8.32 5.12 -9.05
CA PHE A 371 -9.18 6.31 -8.92
C PHE A 371 -9.72 6.83 -10.26
N ASP A 372 -9.50 6.12 -11.37
CA ASP A 372 -10.11 6.47 -12.66
C ASP A 372 -11.56 5.96 -12.69
N LEU A 373 -12.48 6.84 -12.33
CA LEU A 373 -13.93 6.55 -12.32
C LEU A 373 -14.47 6.14 -13.69
N ARG A 374 -13.88 6.64 -14.79
CA ARG A 374 -14.28 6.24 -16.16
C ARG A 374 -13.98 4.77 -16.43
N ARG A 375 -12.89 4.27 -15.85
CA ARG A 375 -12.49 2.87 -15.96
C ARG A 375 -13.37 1.92 -15.16
N TRP A 376 -13.82 2.38 -13.98
CA TRP A 376 -14.53 1.52 -13.02
C TRP A 376 -16.01 1.85 -12.88
N GLY A 377 -16.46 3.02 -13.40
CA GLY A 377 -17.84 3.45 -13.33
C GLY A 377 -18.73 2.93 -14.47
N ALA A 378 -18.14 2.34 -15.52
CA ALA A 378 -18.92 1.72 -16.60
C ALA A 378 -19.52 0.40 -16.10
N THR A 379 -20.85 0.28 -16.19
CA THR A 379 -21.52 -1.00 -15.98
C THR A 379 -20.99 -2.00 -17.01
N PRO A 380 -20.60 -3.23 -16.63
CA PRO A 380 -20.33 -4.26 -17.62
C PRO A 380 -21.58 -4.44 -18.49
N SER A 381 -21.45 -4.20 -19.79
CA SER A 381 -22.48 -4.47 -20.80
C SER A 381 -22.66 -5.97 -20.99
#